data_5633525965447a2b2fc32f7be0dc9380
#
_entry.id   5633525965447a2b2fc32f7be0dc9380
#
_cell.length_a   1.000
_cell.length_b   1.000
_cell.length_c   1.000
_cell.angle_alpha   90.00
_cell.angle_beta   90.00
_cell.angle_gamma   90.00
#
_symmetry.space_group_name_H-M   'P 1'
#
loop_
_entity.id
_entity.type
_entity.pdbx_description
1 polymer ?
#
loop_
_entity_poly.entity_id
_entity_poly.type
_entity_poly.pdbx_seq_one_letter_code
_entity_poly.pdbx_strand_id
1 'polypeptide(L)'
;MKKYIYLLICLSAPLFQCFGQQITFTPQWTPQSQFAGYYAALENGYYAEEGLDVKIEHPTTSYSSMSMLKDGTSDIITCELIQAMMTSDDKIKLVNLLQTTQHSTLVLVARAENISKLSDLAGCRIGTWKVGF
;
A
#
# COMPACT_ATOMS: atom_id res chain seq x y z
N MET A 1 -44.69 24.51 28.89
CA MET A 1 -44.13 23.14 29.00
C MET A 1 -43.95 22.42 27.64
N LYS A 2 -44.88 22.50 26.69
CA LYS A 2 -44.73 21.82 25.38
C LYS A 2 -43.57 22.31 24.53
N LYS A 3 -43.15 23.59 24.60
CA LYS A 3 -42.03 24.15 23.81
C LYS A 3 -40.63 23.60 24.18
N TYR A 4 -40.44 23.17 25.42
CA TYR A 4 -39.14 22.64 25.89
C TYR A 4 -38.96 21.15 25.57
N ILE A 5 -40.04 20.43 25.30
CA ILE A 5 -39.99 19.01 24.92
C ILE A 5 -39.35 18.84 23.54
N TYR A 6 -39.63 19.73 22.59
CA TYR A 6 -39.00 19.67 21.25
C TYR A 6 -37.52 20.01 21.27
N LEU A 7 -37.07 20.87 22.20
CA LEU A 7 -35.66 21.20 22.35
C LEU A 7 -34.86 20.01 22.91
N LEU A 8 -35.44 19.22 23.80
CA LEU A 8 -34.79 18.03 24.35
C LEU A 8 -34.68 16.88 23.31
N ILE A 9 -35.64 16.76 22.40
CA ILE A 9 -35.63 15.73 21.37
C ILE A 9 -34.55 16.03 20.30
N CYS A 10 -34.28 17.30 20.00
CA CYS A 10 -33.20 17.65 19.11
C CYS A 10 -31.80 17.40 19.68
N LEU A 11 -31.65 17.40 21.03
CA LEU A 11 -30.35 17.15 21.68
C LEU A 11 -30.02 15.65 21.80
N SER A 12 -31.01 14.78 21.60
CA SER A 12 -30.85 13.30 21.68
C SER A 12 -30.76 12.66 20.29
N ALA A 13 -30.59 13.44 19.23
CA ALA A 13 -30.26 12.87 17.93
C ALA A 13 -28.98 12.06 18.07
N PRO A 14 -29.00 10.74 17.87
CA PRO A 14 -27.76 9.98 17.88
C PRO A 14 -26.84 10.58 16.84
N LEU A 15 -25.65 10.97 17.26
CA LEU A 15 -24.55 11.22 16.35
C LEU A 15 -24.33 9.90 15.61
N PHE A 16 -25.01 9.71 14.49
CA PHE A 16 -24.64 8.67 13.55
C PHE A 16 -23.21 9.02 13.11
N GLN A 17 -22.24 8.45 13.80
CA GLN A 17 -20.90 8.34 13.24
C GLN A 17 -21.11 7.58 11.95
N CYS A 18 -21.02 8.32 10.84
CA CYS A 18 -20.94 7.73 9.53
C CYS A 18 -19.59 7.00 9.52
N PHE A 19 -19.59 5.72 9.92
CA PHE A 19 -18.43 4.87 9.70
C PHE A 19 -18.24 4.84 8.18
N GLY A 20 -17.19 5.48 7.73
CA GLY A 20 -16.78 5.37 6.34
C GLY A 20 -16.60 3.89 5.98
N GLN A 21 -16.72 3.56 4.71
CA GLN A 21 -16.40 2.23 4.22
C GLN A 21 -14.96 1.90 4.66
N GLN A 22 -14.75 0.71 5.22
CA GLN A 22 -13.41 0.26 5.58
C GLN A 22 -12.57 0.10 4.31
N ILE A 23 -11.37 0.66 4.33
CA ILE A 23 -10.41 0.62 3.24
C ILE A 23 -9.37 -0.44 3.57
N THR A 24 -9.25 -1.46 2.73
CA THR A 24 -8.17 -2.44 2.85
C THR A 24 -6.96 -1.95 2.07
N PHE A 25 -5.88 -1.66 2.79
CA PHE A 25 -4.60 -1.25 2.24
C PHE A 25 -3.59 -2.40 2.30
N THR A 26 -2.99 -2.76 1.17
CA THR A 26 -2.03 -3.85 1.08
C THR A 26 -0.66 -3.33 0.62
N PRO A 27 0.30 -3.15 1.55
CA PRO A 27 1.69 -2.94 1.17
C PRO A 27 2.21 -4.14 0.38
N GLN A 28 3.08 -3.88 -0.61
CA GLN A 28 3.75 -4.97 -1.32
C GLN A 28 4.59 -5.82 -0.33
N TRP A 29 4.67 -7.12 -0.59
CA TRP A 29 5.45 -8.09 0.18
C TRP A 29 4.93 -8.31 1.62
N THR A 30 5.62 -9.19 2.34
CA THR A 30 5.36 -9.49 3.75
C THR A 30 5.70 -8.31 4.65
N PRO A 31 5.21 -8.28 5.91
CA PRO A 31 5.52 -7.21 6.85
C PRO A 31 7.03 -6.98 6.99
N GLN A 32 7.45 -5.72 6.82
CA GLN A 32 8.85 -5.30 6.88
C GLN A 32 8.95 -3.88 7.45
N SER A 33 10.12 -3.54 7.98
CA SER A 33 10.38 -2.22 8.59
C SER A 33 10.21 -1.05 7.63
N GLN A 34 10.37 -1.25 6.33
CA GLN A 34 10.12 -0.21 5.31
C GLN A 34 8.67 0.30 5.29
N PHE A 35 7.73 -0.47 5.84
CA PHE A 35 6.31 -0.10 5.95
C PHE A 35 5.96 0.50 7.30
N ALA A 36 6.96 0.76 8.17
CA ALA A 36 6.75 1.27 9.53
C ALA A 36 5.89 2.54 9.57
N GLY A 37 5.99 3.41 8.56
CA GLY A 37 5.18 4.62 8.47
C GLY A 37 3.67 4.35 8.40
N TYR A 38 3.27 3.32 7.68
CA TYR A 38 1.85 2.93 7.57
C TYR A 38 1.32 2.35 8.88
N TYR A 39 2.13 1.55 9.58
CA TYR A 39 1.74 1.01 10.89
C TYR A 39 1.67 2.13 11.93
N ALA A 40 2.65 3.03 11.94
CA ALA A 40 2.63 4.18 12.84
C ALA A 40 1.41 5.08 12.60
N ALA A 41 1.01 5.29 11.35
CA ALA A 41 -0.18 6.05 11.01
C ALA A 41 -1.47 5.38 11.54
N LEU A 42 -1.54 4.05 11.46
CA LEU A 42 -2.66 3.28 11.99
C LEU A 42 -2.70 3.33 13.52
N GLU A 43 -1.60 3.01 14.18
CA GLU A 43 -1.48 2.95 15.64
C GLU A 43 -1.68 4.32 16.32
N ASN A 44 -1.21 5.40 15.70
CA ASN A 44 -1.40 6.76 16.21
C ASN A 44 -2.77 7.36 15.85
N GLY A 45 -3.60 6.65 15.09
CA GLY A 45 -4.94 7.10 14.72
C GLY A 45 -4.99 8.16 13.62
N TYR A 46 -3.91 8.41 12.90
CA TYR A 46 -3.85 9.45 11.84
C TYR A 46 -4.85 9.18 10.70
N TYR A 47 -5.10 7.92 10.37
CA TYR A 47 -6.17 7.60 9.41
C TYR A 47 -7.55 7.95 9.94
N ALA A 48 -7.81 7.67 11.22
CA ALA A 48 -9.09 7.99 11.84
C ALA A 48 -9.31 9.50 11.99
N GLU A 49 -8.25 10.29 12.22
CA GLU A 49 -8.29 11.77 12.22
C GLU A 49 -8.75 12.32 10.88
N GLU A 50 -8.40 11.64 9.78
CA GLU A 50 -8.84 11.97 8.41
C GLU A 50 -10.20 11.32 8.04
N GLY A 51 -10.86 10.68 9.00
CA GLY A 51 -12.16 10.03 8.79
C GLY A 51 -12.08 8.71 8.01
N LEU A 52 -10.90 8.08 7.95
CA LEU A 52 -10.66 6.83 7.24
C LEU A 52 -10.61 5.65 8.22
N ASP A 53 -11.38 4.60 7.94
CA ASP A 53 -11.24 3.29 8.57
C ASP A 53 -10.32 2.42 7.71
N VAL A 54 -9.05 2.31 8.11
CA VAL A 54 -8.03 1.61 7.32
C VAL A 54 -7.64 0.30 8.00
N LYS A 55 -7.68 -0.78 7.23
CA LYS A 55 -7.15 -2.09 7.59
C LYS A 55 -5.91 -2.38 6.75
N ILE A 56 -4.79 -2.74 7.38
CA ILE A 56 -3.58 -3.15 6.68
C ILE A 56 -3.54 -4.66 6.59
N GLU A 57 -3.50 -5.19 5.37
CA GLU A 57 -3.32 -6.61 5.09
C GLU A 57 -2.09 -6.84 4.22
N HIS A 58 -1.38 -7.93 4.43
CA HIS A 58 -0.20 -8.26 3.65
C HIS A 58 -0.47 -9.41 2.67
N PRO A 59 0.18 -9.37 1.50
CA PRO A 59 0.14 -10.48 0.57
C PRO A 59 0.86 -11.70 1.14
N THR A 60 0.57 -12.86 0.57
CA THR A 60 1.28 -14.11 0.84
C THR A 60 2.26 -14.42 -0.29
N THR A 61 3.05 -15.47 -0.14
CA THR A 61 3.98 -15.93 -1.19
C THR A 61 3.28 -16.39 -2.48
N SER A 62 2.02 -16.81 -2.37
CA SER A 62 1.20 -17.29 -3.50
C SER A 62 0.12 -16.29 -3.96
N TYR A 63 -0.09 -15.21 -3.24
CA TYR A 63 -1.19 -14.27 -3.48
C TYR A 63 -0.67 -12.84 -3.32
N SER A 64 -0.30 -12.23 -4.43
CA SER A 64 0.35 -10.92 -4.47
C SER A 64 -0.61 -9.75 -4.17
N SER A 65 -0.05 -8.60 -3.76
CA SER A 65 -0.85 -7.37 -3.58
C SER A 65 -1.61 -6.98 -4.86
N MET A 66 -0.99 -7.19 -6.03
CA MET A 66 -1.65 -6.93 -7.31
C MET A 66 -2.82 -7.89 -7.55
N SER A 67 -2.72 -9.17 -7.14
CA SER A 67 -3.84 -10.11 -7.22
C SER A 67 -4.97 -9.69 -6.30
N MET A 68 -4.64 -9.25 -5.08
CA MET A 68 -5.61 -8.74 -4.10
C MET A 68 -6.37 -7.51 -4.62
N LEU A 69 -5.67 -6.61 -5.33
CA LEU A 69 -6.32 -5.46 -5.97
C LEU A 69 -7.24 -5.91 -7.12
N LYS A 70 -6.79 -6.88 -7.94
CA LYS A 70 -7.54 -7.37 -9.10
C LYS A 70 -8.87 -8.01 -8.75
N ASP A 71 -8.92 -8.74 -7.66
CA ASP A 71 -10.15 -9.43 -7.22
C ASP A 71 -10.95 -8.65 -6.18
N GLY A 72 -10.50 -7.45 -5.81
CA GLY A 72 -11.22 -6.54 -4.92
C GLY A 72 -11.08 -6.88 -3.44
N THR A 73 -10.15 -7.75 -3.04
CA THR A 73 -9.84 -8.00 -1.62
C THR A 73 -8.97 -6.90 -1.01
N SER A 74 -8.38 -6.04 -1.84
CA SER A 74 -7.69 -4.82 -1.44
C SER A 74 -8.14 -3.64 -2.29
N ASP A 75 -8.35 -2.49 -1.64
CA ASP A 75 -8.75 -1.25 -2.31
C ASP A 75 -7.54 -0.44 -2.77
N ILE A 76 -6.47 -0.47 -1.98
CA ILE A 76 -5.24 0.29 -2.21
C ILE A 76 -4.04 -0.63 -2.00
N ILE A 77 -3.08 -0.56 -2.91
CA ILE A 77 -1.83 -1.32 -2.77
C ILE A 77 -0.61 -0.42 -2.97
N THR A 78 0.54 -0.86 -2.49
CA THR A 78 1.81 -0.40 -3.05
C THR A 78 2.34 -1.41 -4.05
N CYS A 79 2.94 -0.93 -5.13
CA CYS A 79 3.60 -1.77 -6.12
C CYS A 79 4.69 -0.98 -6.85
N GLU A 80 5.54 -1.68 -7.58
CA GLU A 80 6.49 -1.04 -8.50
C GLU A 80 5.76 -0.51 -9.74
N LEU A 81 6.19 0.65 -10.24
CA LEU A 81 5.59 1.28 -11.42
C LEU A 81 5.53 0.33 -12.62
N ILE A 82 6.61 -0.42 -12.85
CA ILE A 82 6.67 -1.38 -13.96
C ILE A 82 5.58 -2.46 -13.83
N GLN A 83 5.33 -2.94 -12.63
CA GLN A 83 4.28 -3.91 -12.36
C GLN A 83 2.88 -3.32 -12.63
N ALA A 84 2.66 -2.08 -12.21
CA ALA A 84 1.41 -1.37 -12.49
C ALA A 84 1.19 -1.20 -14.00
N MET A 85 2.22 -0.77 -14.74
CA MET A 85 2.15 -0.58 -16.19
C MET A 85 1.86 -1.89 -16.94
N MET A 86 2.47 -3.00 -16.52
CA MET A 86 2.25 -4.32 -17.15
C MET A 86 0.88 -4.91 -16.81
N THR A 87 0.26 -4.44 -15.72
CA THR A 87 -1.03 -4.93 -15.25
C THR A 87 -2.20 -4.12 -15.77
N SER A 88 -1.97 -2.83 -16.03
CA SER A 88 -3.01 -1.92 -16.51
C SER A 88 -3.45 -2.34 -17.92
N ASP A 89 -4.68 -2.77 -18.03
CA ASP A 89 -5.34 -3.13 -19.28
C ASP A 89 -6.77 -2.56 -19.31
N ASP A 90 -7.52 -2.85 -20.36
CA ASP A 90 -8.90 -2.37 -20.52
C ASP A 90 -9.86 -2.87 -19.41
N LYS A 91 -9.48 -3.93 -18.69
CA LYS A 91 -10.29 -4.54 -17.64
C LYS A 91 -10.02 -3.92 -16.27
N ILE A 92 -8.79 -3.45 -16.03
CA ILE A 92 -8.36 -2.89 -14.75
C ILE A 92 -7.76 -1.52 -14.97
N LYS A 93 -8.48 -0.50 -14.54
CA LYS A 93 -8.02 0.88 -14.55
C LYS A 93 -7.33 1.18 -13.22
N LEU A 94 -6.02 1.32 -13.26
CA LEU A 94 -5.24 1.72 -12.10
C LEU A 94 -5.13 3.24 -12.02
N VAL A 95 -5.20 3.76 -10.80
CA VAL A 95 -4.97 5.17 -10.50
C VAL A 95 -3.76 5.28 -9.58
N ASN A 96 -2.76 6.05 -9.97
CA ASN A 96 -1.64 6.36 -9.10
C ASN A 96 -2.04 7.48 -8.15
N LEU A 97 -2.14 7.16 -6.85
CA LEU A 97 -2.50 8.12 -5.81
C LEU A 97 -1.28 8.88 -5.29
N LEU A 98 -0.14 8.19 -5.15
CA LEU A 98 1.07 8.75 -4.57
C LEU A 98 2.30 7.96 -5.02
N GLN A 99 3.38 8.65 -5.32
CA GLN A 99 4.69 8.05 -5.52
C GLN A 99 5.51 8.21 -4.23
N THR A 100 5.75 7.12 -3.53
CA THR A 100 6.47 7.12 -2.26
C THR A 100 8.00 7.18 -2.43
N THR A 101 8.53 6.73 -3.57
CA THR A 101 9.96 6.71 -3.87
C THR A 101 10.21 7.35 -5.24
N GLN A 102 11.03 8.41 -5.28
CA GLN A 102 11.30 9.18 -6.48
C GLN A 102 12.42 8.59 -7.35
N HIS A 103 13.29 7.77 -6.76
CA HIS A 103 14.43 7.15 -7.44
C HIS A 103 14.49 5.67 -7.11
N SER A 104 15.02 4.87 -8.05
CA SER A 104 15.28 3.46 -7.79
C SER A 104 16.35 3.30 -6.73
N THR A 105 16.09 2.43 -5.76
CA THR A 105 17.06 2.01 -4.73
C THR A 105 17.78 0.73 -5.12
N LEU A 106 17.51 0.19 -6.31
CA LEU A 106 18.18 -1.00 -6.81
C LEU A 106 19.63 -0.69 -7.12
N VAL A 107 20.50 -1.48 -6.55
CA VAL A 107 21.95 -1.38 -6.77
C VAL A 107 22.51 -2.75 -7.12
N LEU A 108 23.53 -2.75 -7.96
CA LEU A 108 24.31 -3.95 -8.23
C LEU A 108 25.45 -4.01 -7.21
N VAL A 109 25.50 -5.08 -6.45
CA VAL A 109 26.52 -5.31 -5.42
C VAL A 109 27.46 -6.41 -5.86
N ALA A 110 28.76 -6.16 -5.80
CA ALA A 110 29.79 -7.14 -6.12
C ALA A 110 30.88 -7.16 -5.03
N ARG A 111 31.66 -8.23 -4.98
CA ARG A 111 32.86 -8.27 -4.14
C ARG A 111 33.93 -7.37 -4.75
N ALA A 112 34.39 -6.38 -3.99
CA ALA A 112 35.38 -5.40 -4.47
C ALA A 112 36.73 -6.00 -4.89
N GLU A 113 37.06 -7.19 -4.41
CA GLU A 113 38.30 -7.91 -4.76
C GLU A 113 38.38 -8.26 -6.25
N ASN A 114 37.24 -8.47 -6.91
CA ASN A 114 37.19 -9.01 -8.27
C ASN A 114 36.58 -8.05 -9.28
N ILE A 115 35.80 -7.07 -8.83
CA ILE A 115 35.00 -6.18 -9.69
C ILE A 115 35.13 -4.76 -9.18
N SER A 116 35.77 -3.90 -9.99
CA SER A 116 35.95 -2.48 -9.68
C SER A 116 35.19 -1.55 -10.63
N LYS A 117 34.83 -2.04 -11.81
CA LYS A 117 34.12 -1.29 -12.87
C LYS A 117 33.13 -2.19 -13.60
N LEU A 118 32.19 -1.61 -14.31
CA LEU A 118 31.14 -2.35 -15.04
C LEU A 118 31.68 -3.33 -16.07
N SER A 119 32.79 -3.00 -16.73
CA SER A 119 33.39 -3.91 -17.72
C SER A 119 33.89 -5.24 -17.12
N ASP A 120 34.19 -5.27 -15.82
CA ASP A 120 34.64 -6.47 -15.12
C ASP A 120 33.50 -7.49 -14.92
N LEU A 121 32.26 -7.09 -15.20
CA LEU A 121 31.08 -7.97 -15.16
C LEU A 121 30.98 -8.90 -16.37
N ALA A 122 31.76 -8.67 -17.41
CA ALA A 122 31.71 -9.51 -18.61
C ALA A 122 32.01 -10.98 -18.27
N GLY A 123 31.07 -11.88 -18.59
CA GLY A 123 31.16 -13.30 -18.27
C GLY A 123 30.83 -13.69 -16.84
N CYS A 124 30.52 -12.73 -15.96
CA CYS A 124 30.12 -13.02 -14.59
C CYS A 124 28.67 -13.51 -14.50
N ARG A 125 28.39 -14.35 -13.50
CA ARG A 125 27.03 -14.72 -13.14
C ARG A 125 26.43 -13.65 -12.23
N ILE A 126 25.29 -13.09 -12.63
CA ILE A 126 24.58 -12.07 -11.86
C ILE A 126 23.35 -12.73 -11.22
N GLY A 127 23.28 -12.64 -9.89
CA GLY A 127 22.08 -13.07 -9.14
C GLY A 127 21.05 -11.94 -9.11
N THR A 128 19.82 -12.28 -9.39
CA THR A 128 18.67 -11.39 -9.21
C THR A 128 17.50 -12.19 -8.64
N TRP A 129 16.53 -11.51 -8.05
CA TRP A 129 15.29 -12.21 -7.72
C TRP A 129 14.51 -12.53 -8.99
N LYS A 130 13.77 -13.61 -8.95
CA LYS A 130 12.85 -13.93 -10.03
C LYS A 130 11.74 -12.88 -10.03
N VAL A 131 11.69 -12.07 -11.05
CA VAL A 131 10.55 -11.20 -11.28
C VAL A 131 9.40 -12.12 -11.66
N GLY A 132 8.55 -12.43 -10.68
CA GLY A 132 7.33 -13.17 -10.93
C GLY A 132 6.31 -12.21 -11.55
N PHE A 133 6.03 -12.41 -12.81
CA PHE A 133 4.88 -11.85 -13.47
C PHE A 133 3.80 -12.91 -13.57
#